data_8f151d9391aed7009015c621bbfdf5b7
#
_entry.id   8f151d9391aed7009015c621bbfdf5b7
#
_cell.length_a   1.000
_cell.length_b   1.000
_cell.length_c   1.000
_cell.angle_alpha   90.00
_cell.angle_beta   90.00
_cell.angle_gamma   90.00
#
_symmetry.space_group_name_H-M   'P 1'
#
loop_
_entity.id
_entity.type
_entity.pdbx_description
1 polymer ?
#
loop_
_entity_poly.entity_id
_entity_poly.type
_entity_poly.pdbx_seq_one_letter_code
_entity_poly.pdbx_strand_id
1 'polypeptide(L)'
;MNKSITLFIFAFVACSSKTPVDMEEVLYDRSGQYITADSYNTSIIGFLYNQKVYNGPGFIRYRSGEKREQGPLKNGFKSGTWIGWDKEGKKKYEGEYQKGKPHGNWIGFHPDGKKKYEGDYKFSFQVGKWTYFNNKGIKTLEENYFICDEDCDEKDLSLGKLIESKSF
;
A
#
# COMPACT_ATOMS: atom_id res chain seq x y z
N MET A 1 -45.40 44.11 -9.27
CA MET A 1 -43.95 43.82 -9.43
C MET A 1 -43.65 42.58 -8.63
N ASN A 2 -43.71 41.37 -9.28
CA ASN A 2 -43.41 40.08 -8.64
C ASN A 2 -41.93 39.78 -8.81
N LYS A 3 -41.19 39.74 -7.70
CA LYS A 3 -39.82 39.30 -7.69
C LYS A 3 -39.84 37.76 -7.51
N SER A 4 -39.54 37.05 -8.59
CA SER A 4 -39.30 35.60 -8.58
C SER A 4 -37.97 35.33 -7.86
N ILE A 5 -38.01 34.68 -6.70
CA ILE A 5 -36.82 34.20 -5.99
C ILE A 5 -36.47 32.84 -6.58
N THR A 6 -35.43 32.81 -7.41
CA THR A 6 -34.87 31.56 -7.93
C THR A 6 -34.03 30.94 -6.81
N LEU A 7 -34.58 29.89 -6.20
CA LEU A 7 -33.85 29.06 -5.21
C LEU A 7 -32.84 28.17 -5.93
N PHE A 8 -31.56 28.53 -5.86
CA PHE A 8 -30.47 27.64 -6.30
C PHE A 8 -30.33 26.53 -5.25
N ILE A 9 -30.86 25.35 -5.59
CA ILE A 9 -30.59 24.14 -4.82
C ILE A 9 -29.18 23.70 -5.21
N PHE A 10 -28.19 24.03 -4.38
CA PHE A 10 -26.88 23.38 -4.44
C PHE A 10 -27.08 21.95 -3.99
N ALA A 11 -27.15 21.03 -4.96
CA ALA A 11 -27.01 19.61 -4.69
C ALA A 11 -25.57 19.36 -4.18
N PHE A 12 -25.41 19.30 -2.87
CA PHE A 12 -24.23 18.70 -2.26
C PHE A 12 -24.23 17.23 -2.67
N VAL A 13 -23.44 16.90 -3.67
CA VAL A 13 -23.01 15.51 -3.89
C VAL A 13 -22.16 15.16 -2.67
N ALA A 14 -22.79 14.59 -1.66
CA ALA A 14 -22.10 13.96 -0.55
C ALA A 14 -21.29 12.79 -1.16
N CYS A 15 -20.01 13.05 -1.44
CA CYS A 15 -19.04 12.02 -1.65
C CYS A 15 -19.02 11.21 -0.35
N SER A 16 -19.72 10.09 -0.30
CA SER A 16 -19.75 9.18 0.84
C SER A 16 -18.37 8.59 1.00
N SER A 17 -17.46 9.32 1.65
CA SER A 17 -16.17 8.82 2.06
C SER A 17 -16.43 7.79 3.16
N LYS A 18 -16.33 6.51 2.79
CA LYS A 18 -16.38 5.42 3.78
C LYS A 18 -15.31 5.67 4.84
N THR A 19 -15.69 5.56 6.10
CA THR A 19 -14.71 5.59 7.19
C THR A 19 -13.76 4.41 7.06
N PRO A 20 -12.44 4.60 7.28
CA PRO A 20 -11.48 3.51 7.26
C PRO A 20 -11.83 2.45 8.32
N VAL A 21 -11.75 1.16 7.95
CA VAL A 21 -11.94 0.04 8.87
C VAL A 21 -10.62 -0.46 9.42
N ASP A 22 -10.64 -0.90 10.68
CA ASP A 22 -9.50 -1.58 11.30
C ASP A 22 -9.42 -3.02 10.77
N MET A 23 -8.32 -3.34 10.11
CA MET A 23 -8.13 -4.66 9.50
C MET A 23 -7.76 -5.74 10.52
N GLU A 24 -7.34 -5.38 11.74
CA GLU A 24 -6.99 -6.37 12.77
C GLU A 24 -8.23 -6.99 13.41
N GLU A 25 -9.38 -6.30 13.36
CA GLU A 25 -10.61 -6.83 13.95
C GLU A 25 -11.29 -7.92 13.11
N VAL A 26 -10.93 -8.11 11.82
CA VAL A 26 -11.69 -9.03 10.96
C VAL A 26 -10.83 -9.66 9.86
N LEU A 27 -9.94 -10.56 10.20
CA LEU A 27 -9.34 -11.47 9.24
C LEU A 27 -10.01 -12.86 9.35
N TYR A 28 -10.95 -13.15 8.43
CA TYR A 28 -11.60 -14.45 8.32
C TYR A 28 -11.35 -15.06 6.94
N ASP A 29 -11.17 -16.38 6.90
CA ASP A 29 -11.20 -17.14 5.64
C ASP A 29 -12.65 -17.37 5.15
N ARG A 30 -12.83 -18.07 4.03
CA ARG A 30 -14.16 -18.41 3.48
C ARG A 30 -14.99 -19.29 4.41
N SER A 31 -14.37 -20.01 5.35
CA SER A 31 -15.05 -20.86 6.31
C SER A 31 -15.50 -20.10 7.57
N GLY A 32 -15.10 -18.80 7.68
CA GLY A 32 -15.33 -18.00 8.88
C GLY A 32 -14.30 -18.25 9.98
N GLN A 33 -13.17 -18.88 9.66
CA GLN A 33 -12.11 -19.14 10.60
C GLN A 33 -11.16 -17.94 10.71
N TYR A 34 -10.78 -17.57 11.94
CA TYR A 34 -9.81 -16.49 12.20
C TYR A 34 -8.44 -16.82 11.61
N ILE A 35 -7.91 -15.93 10.77
CA ILE A 35 -6.58 -16.06 10.18
C ILE A 35 -5.61 -15.22 11.00
N THR A 36 -4.65 -15.85 11.68
CA THR A 36 -3.53 -15.15 12.29
C THR A 36 -2.51 -14.74 11.24
N ALA A 37 -1.73 -13.69 11.53
CA ALA A 37 -0.69 -13.17 10.64
C ALA A 37 0.38 -14.21 10.24
N ASP A 38 0.46 -15.34 10.94
CA ASP A 38 1.42 -16.43 10.70
C ASP A 38 0.93 -17.49 9.70
N SER A 39 -0.35 -17.47 9.32
CA SER A 39 -0.90 -18.41 8.35
C SER A 39 -0.79 -17.89 6.91
N TYR A 40 0.37 -17.46 6.49
CA TYR A 40 0.67 -16.99 5.12
C TYR A 40 0.71 -18.15 4.09
N ASN A 41 -0.13 -19.17 4.22
CA ASN A 41 -0.16 -20.21 3.21
C ASN A 41 -1.56 -20.43 2.63
N THR A 42 -1.69 -20.04 1.38
CA THR A 42 -2.45 -20.70 0.31
C THR A 42 -3.97 -20.55 0.22
N SER A 43 -4.64 -19.52 0.72
CA SER A 43 -6.02 -19.23 0.24
C SER A 43 -6.55 -17.92 0.80
N ILE A 44 -5.70 -16.89 0.84
CA ILE A 44 -6.16 -15.58 1.30
C ILE A 44 -7.14 -15.01 0.27
N ILE A 45 -8.40 -15.08 0.60
CA ILE A 45 -9.52 -14.61 -0.22
C ILE A 45 -9.71 -13.10 -0.09
N GLY A 46 -8.79 -12.44 0.63
CA GLY A 46 -8.87 -11.02 0.91
C GLY A 46 -9.65 -10.72 2.20
N PHE A 47 -9.59 -9.47 2.61
CA PHE A 47 -10.22 -8.97 3.82
C PHE A 47 -11.75 -8.96 3.69
N LEU A 48 -12.44 -9.57 4.67
CA LEU A 48 -13.88 -9.56 4.78
C LEU A 48 -14.31 -8.61 5.91
N TYR A 49 -15.30 -7.80 5.64
CA TYR A 49 -15.96 -6.97 6.64
C TYR A 49 -17.45 -7.34 6.68
N ASN A 50 -17.96 -7.72 7.84
CA ASN A 50 -19.31 -8.26 8.00
C ASN A 50 -19.60 -9.42 7.02
N GLN A 51 -18.68 -10.38 6.91
CA GLN A 51 -18.75 -11.57 6.03
C GLN A 51 -18.85 -11.25 4.52
N LYS A 52 -18.54 -10.03 4.11
CA LYS A 52 -18.52 -9.60 2.71
C LYS A 52 -17.14 -9.12 2.32
N VAL A 53 -16.74 -9.39 1.10
CA VAL A 53 -15.50 -8.88 0.53
C VAL A 53 -15.50 -7.36 0.61
N TYR A 54 -14.51 -6.80 1.28
CA TYR A 54 -14.47 -5.38 1.56
C TYR A 54 -13.82 -4.58 0.42
N ASN A 55 -14.43 -3.45 0.12
CA ASN A 55 -13.90 -2.43 -0.78
C ASN A 55 -14.02 -1.06 -0.09
N GLY A 56 -12.89 -0.42 0.16
CA GLY A 56 -12.86 0.88 0.84
C GLY A 56 -11.54 1.12 1.56
N PRO A 57 -11.41 2.23 2.29
CA PRO A 57 -10.23 2.53 3.06
C PRO A 57 -10.11 1.61 4.28
N GLY A 58 -8.89 1.15 4.57
CA GLY A 58 -8.59 0.33 5.73
C GLY A 58 -7.29 0.77 6.39
N PHE A 59 -7.08 0.35 7.62
CA PHE A 59 -5.84 0.57 8.34
C PHE A 59 -5.49 -0.62 9.23
N ILE A 60 -4.23 -0.71 9.61
CA ILE A 60 -3.69 -1.72 10.51
C ILE A 60 -2.98 -0.98 11.64
N ARG A 61 -3.09 -1.48 12.87
CA ARG A 61 -2.43 -0.93 14.06
C ARG A 61 -1.22 -1.77 14.48
N TYR A 62 -0.35 -1.15 15.23
CA TYR A 62 0.57 -1.88 16.09
C TYR A 62 -0.20 -2.47 17.28
N ARG A 63 0.34 -3.51 17.91
CA ARG A 63 -0.26 -4.09 19.15
C ARG A 63 -0.39 -3.04 20.29
N SER A 64 0.42 -1.99 20.26
CA SER A 64 0.35 -0.84 21.16
C SER A 64 -0.74 0.18 20.85
N GLY A 65 -1.46 0.00 19.71
CA GLY A 65 -2.64 0.78 19.35
C GLY A 65 -2.38 1.86 18.27
N GLU A 66 -1.13 2.27 18.04
CA GLU A 66 -0.80 3.29 17.04
C GLU A 66 -1.03 2.75 15.63
N LYS A 67 -1.37 3.65 14.71
CA LYS A 67 -1.55 3.29 13.31
C LYS A 67 -0.22 2.88 12.68
N ARG A 68 -0.18 1.64 12.12
CA ARG A 68 0.97 1.09 11.43
C ARG A 68 0.93 1.35 9.92
N GLU A 69 -0.23 1.14 9.31
CA GLU A 69 -0.42 1.27 7.86
C GLU A 69 -1.85 1.71 7.56
N GLN A 70 -2.04 2.42 6.43
CA GLN A 70 -3.36 2.79 5.93
C GLN A 70 -3.36 2.88 4.42
N GLY A 71 -4.46 2.48 3.80
CA GLY A 71 -4.66 2.61 2.35
C GLY A 71 -5.97 1.96 1.91
N PRO A 72 -6.27 2.01 0.61
CA PRO A 72 -7.48 1.41 0.06
C PRO A 72 -7.38 -0.11 -0.07
N LEU A 73 -8.53 -0.76 0.08
CA LEU A 73 -8.75 -2.17 -0.21
C LEU A 73 -9.66 -2.30 -1.43
N LYS A 74 -9.32 -3.20 -2.32
CA LYS A 74 -10.15 -3.61 -3.47
C LYS A 74 -10.26 -5.11 -3.50
N ASN A 75 -11.50 -5.62 -3.49
CA ASN A 75 -11.79 -7.06 -3.41
C ASN A 75 -11.09 -7.73 -2.19
N GLY A 76 -11.04 -7.02 -1.05
CA GLY A 76 -10.41 -7.49 0.17
C GLY A 76 -8.88 -7.44 0.19
N PHE A 77 -8.22 -6.96 -0.86
CA PHE A 77 -6.77 -6.88 -0.95
C PHE A 77 -6.28 -5.43 -0.94
N LYS A 78 -5.09 -5.20 -0.39
CA LYS A 78 -4.41 -3.91 -0.54
C LYS A 78 -4.32 -3.54 -2.02
N SER A 79 -4.70 -2.30 -2.36
CA SER A 79 -4.71 -1.78 -3.74
C SER A 79 -4.45 -0.29 -3.72
N GLY A 80 -3.76 0.26 -4.74
CA GLY A 80 -3.37 1.66 -4.76
C GLY A 80 -2.37 2.02 -3.67
N THR A 81 -2.28 3.31 -3.33
CA THR A 81 -1.24 3.83 -2.44
C THR A 81 -1.53 3.51 -0.97
N TRP A 82 -0.54 2.92 -0.31
CA TRP A 82 -0.51 2.67 1.12
C TRP A 82 0.61 3.44 1.79
N ILE A 83 0.32 3.97 2.97
CA ILE A 83 1.28 4.70 3.80
C ILE A 83 1.52 3.89 5.06
N GLY A 84 2.79 3.72 5.44
CA GLY A 84 3.21 3.09 6.68
C GLY A 84 3.92 4.06 7.61
N TRP A 85 3.72 3.89 8.91
CA TRP A 85 4.34 4.67 10.00
C TRP A 85 5.08 3.76 10.96
N ASP A 86 6.03 4.32 11.69
CA ASP A 86 6.61 3.67 12.88
C ASP A 86 5.72 3.87 14.11
N LYS A 87 6.15 3.34 15.27
CA LYS A 87 5.41 3.45 16.52
C LYS A 87 5.35 4.89 17.05
N GLU A 88 6.28 5.73 16.65
CA GLU A 88 6.34 7.17 16.97
C GLU A 88 5.47 8.02 16.04
N GLY A 89 4.76 7.38 15.07
CA GLY A 89 3.90 8.06 14.11
C GLY A 89 4.65 8.71 12.95
N LYS A 90 5.95 8.47 12.80
CA LYS A 90 6.74 8.98 11.68
C LYS A 90 6.52 8.12 10.45
N LYS A 91 6.39 8.75 9.28
CA LYS A 91 6.21 8.05 8.01
C LYS A 91 7.44 7.21 7.69
N LYS A 92 7.23 5.91 7.50
CA LYS A 92 8.26 4.92 7.12
C LYS A 92 8.35 4.68 5.64
N TYR A 93 7.20 4.58 4.99
CA TYR A 93 7.11 4.35 3.56
C TYR A 93 5.79 4.86 2.99
N GLU A 94 5.80 5.04 1.69
CA GLU A 94 4.63 5.17 0.83
C GLU A 94 4.87 4.28 -0.38
N GLY A 95 3.88 3.49 -0.77
CA GLY A 95 4.04 2.58 -1.89
C GLY A 95 2.72 2.06 -2.42
N GLU A 96 2.74 1.60 -3.65
CA GLU A 96 1.59 1.07 -4.32
C GLU A 96 1.45 -0.42 -4.11
N TYR A 97 0.20 -0.87 -4.06
CA TYR A 97 -0.17 -2.28 -4.00
C TYR A 97 -1.12 -2.64 -5.14
N GLN A 98 -0.98 -3.83 -5.66
CA GLN A 98 -1.91 -4.45 -6.58
C GLN A 98 -2.22 -5.87 -6.12
N LYS A 99 -3.52 -6.17 -5.89
CA LYS A 99 -3.97 -7.48 -5.41
C LYS A 99 -3.21 -7.98 -4.16
N GLY A 100 -2.94 -7.08 -3.21
CA GLY A 100 -2.24 -7.37 -1.96
C GLY A 100 -0.72 -7.41 -2.05
N LYS A 101 -0.13 -7.32 -3.23
CA LYS A 101 1.32 -7.37 -3.47
C LYS A 101 1.88 -5.97 -3.74
N PRO A 102 3.07 -5.61 -3.21
CA PRO A 102 3.80 -4.44 -3.64
C PRO A 102 3.92 -4.38 -5.17
N HIS A 103 3.55 -3.23 -5.75
CA HIS A 103 3.55 -2.99 -7.18
C HIS A 103 3.68 -1.49 -7.45
N GLY A 104 4.32 -1.07 -8.55
CA GLY A 104 4.54 0.35 -8.83
C GLY A 104 5.52 1.01 -7.89
N ASN A 105 5.42 2.34 -7.76
CA ASN A 105 6.41 3.16 -7.08
C ASN A 105 6.38 2.99 -5.54
N TRP A 106 7.57 2.97 -4.97
CA TRP A 106 7.81 2.88 -3.52
C TRP A 106 8.87 3.86 -3.06
N ILE A 107 8.57 4.55 -1.96
CA ILE A 107 9.47 5.48 -1.30
C ILE A 107 9.54 5.13 0.18
N GLY A 108 10.74 4.89 0.69
CA GLY A 108 11.01 4.76 2.11
C GLY A 108 11.61 6.00 2.71
N PHE A 109 11.40 6.21 4.00
CA PHE A 109 11.85 7.39 4.72
C PHE A 109 12.72 7.03 5.93
N HIS A 110 13.68 7.88 6.23
CA HIS A 110 14.41 7.91 7.49
C HIS A 110 13.53 8.47 8.63
N PRO A 111 13.84 8.23 9.90
CA PRO A 111 13.09 8.78 11.03
C PRO A 111 13.02 10.30 11.07
N ASP A 112 13.92 11.01 10.38
CA ASP A 112 13.91 12.46 10.21
C ASP A 112 13.03 12.95 9.04
N GLY A 113 12.35 12.03 8.36
CA GLY A 113 11.44 12.31 7.24
C GLY A 113 12.10 12.45 5.89
N LYS A 114 13.43 12.39 5.79
CA LYS A 114 14.13 12.39 4.51
C LYS A 114 14.01 11.05 3.81
N LYS A 115 14.09 11.09 2.48
CA LYS A 115 14.04 9.88 1.65
C LYS A 115 15.19 8.95 2.01
N LYS A 116 14.89 7.66 2.21
CA LYS A 116 15.82 6.58 2.48
C LYS A 116 16.08 5.73 1.24
N TYR A 117 15.03 5.43 0.48
CA TYR A 117 15.10 4.73 -0.79
C TYR A 117 13.91 5.09 -1.68
N GLU A 118 14.06 4.85 -2.96
CA GLU A 118 12.98 4.88 -3.94
C GLU A 118 13.26 3.88 -5.06
N GLY A 119 12.19 3.32 -5.64
CA GLY A 119 12.23 2.38 -6.74
C GLY A 119 10.86 1.81 -7.03
N ASP A 120 10.80 0.84 -7.92
CA ASP A 120 9.56 0.21 -8.33
C ASP A 120 9.53 -1.27 -7.96
N TYR A 121 8.32 -1.73 -7.58
CA TYR A 121 8.01 -3.14 -7.42
C TYR A 121 7.13 -3.66 -8.55
N LYS A 122 7.33 -4.91 -8.94
CA LYS A 122 6.40 -5.70 -9.75
C LYS A 122 6.20 -7.06 -9.07
N PHE A 123 4.95 -7.36 -8.67
CA PHE A 123 4.59 -8.60 -7.96
C PHE A 123 5.43 -8.90 -6.70
N SER A 124 5.76 -7.89 -5.91
CA SER A 124 6.62 -7.95 -4.71
C SER A 124 8.13 -8.03 -4.98
N PHE A 125 8.56 -8.05 -6.22
CA PHE A 125 9.98 -8.02 -6.59
C PHE A 125 10.42 -6.60 -6.95
N GLN A 126 11.64 -6.23 -6.51
CA GLN A 126 12.27 -4.99 -6.98
C GLN A 126 12.54 -5.08 -8.48
N VAL A 127 12.21 -4.03 -9.23
CA VAL A 127 12.47 -3.94 -10.67
C VAL A 127 13.03 -2.58 -11.03
N GLY A 128 13.79 -2.52 -12.14
CA GLY A 128 14.38 -1.27 -12.58
C GLY A 128 15.37 -0.69 -11.59
N LYS A 129 15.41 0.62 -11.56
CA LYS A 129 16.38 1.38 -10.77
C LYS A 129 15.87 1.64 -9.35
N TRP A 130 16.68 1.22 -8.37
CA TRP A 130 16.53 1.54 -6.97
C TRP A 130 17.64 2.48 -6.52
N THR A 131 17.26 3.54 -5.83
CA THR A 131 18.20 4.55 -5.32
C THR A 131 18.07 4.64 -3.81
N TYR A 132 19.20 4.64 -3.12
CA TYR A 132 19.28 4.72 -1.66
C TYR A 132 20.00 5.98 -1.21
N PHE A 133 19.54 6.56 -0.12
CA PHE A 133 20.05 7.81 0.42
C PHE A 133 20.39 7.65 1.91
N ASN A 134 21.41 8.36 2.36
CA ASN A 134 21.70 8.48 3.79
C ASN A 134 20.77 9.53 4.47
N ASN A 135 20.90 9.67 5.80
CA ASN A 135 20.12 10.62 6.58
C ASN A 135 20.43 12.11 6.25
N LYS A 136 21.50 12.39 5.49
CA LYS A 136 21.80 13.74 4.97
C LYS A 136 21.08 14.00 3.62
N GLY A 137 20.42 12.99 3.05
CA GLY A 137 19.79 13.07 1.74
C GLY A 137 20.76 12.87 0.57
N ILE A 138 21.98 12.42 0.86
CA ILE A 138 23.00 12.14 -0.15
C ILE A 138 22.80 10.72 -0.64
N LYS A 139 22.79 10.55 -1.97
CA LYS A 139 22.73 9.25 -2.62
C LYS A 139 23.96 8.42 -2.25
N THR A 140 23.76 7.18 -1.83
CA THR A 140 24.83 6.27 -1.40
C THR A 140 24.92 5.01 -2.22
N LEU A 141 23.80 4.56 -2.80
CA LEU A 141 23.74 3.32 -3.55
C LEU A 141 22.70 3.45 -4.67
N GLU A 142 23.00 2.86 -5.79
CA GLU A 142 22.06 2.62 -6.89
C GLU A 142 22.16 1.16 -7.32
N GLU A 143 21.03 0.53 -7.45
CA GLU A 143 20.90 -0.87 -7.89
C GLU A 143 19.95 -0.93 -9.06
N ASN A 144 20.27 -1.73 -10.07
CA ASN A 144 19.40 -2.01 -11.19
C ASN A 144 18.98 -3.47 -11.16
N TYR A 145 17.67 -3.67 -11.11
CA TYR A 145 17.05 -4.98 -11.12
C TYR A 145 16.45 -5.28 -12.48
N PHE A 146 16.34 -6.56 -12.81
CA PHE A 146 15.75 -7.00 -14.06
C PHE A 146 14.34 -6.39 -14.23
N ILE A 147 14.11 -5.76 -15.41
CA ILE A 147 12.80 -5.26 -15.81
C ILE A 147 12.20 -6.29 -16.74
N CYS A 148 11.07 -6.81 -16.36
CA CYS A 148 10.31 -7.74 -17.13
C CYS A 148 9.36 -7.01 -18.07
N ASP A 149 9.23 -7.46 -19.31
CA ASP A 149 8.33 -6.94 -20.32
C ASP A 149 6.84 -7.03 -19.89
N GLU A 150 5.94 -6.48 -20.71
CA GLU A 150 4.50 -6.41 -20.40
C GLU A 150 3.86 -7.79 -20.17
N ASP A 151 4.39 -8.84 -20.80
CA ASP A 151 3.86 -10.19 -20.79
C ASP A 151 4.34 -11.05 -19.60
N CYS A 152 5.21 -10.53 -18.73
CA CYS A 152 5.68 -11.32 -17.60
C CYS A 152 4.65 -11.39 -16.49
N ASP A 153 4.57 -12.57 -15.91
CA ASP A 153 3.74 -12.84 -14.75
C ASP A 153 4.58 -12.91 -13.45
N GLU A 154 3.92 -13.15 -12.31
CA GLU A 154 4.57 -13.27 -11.02
C GLU A 154 5.44 -14.52 -10.85
N LYS A 155 5.45 -15.43 -11.81
CA LYS A 155 6.23 -16.68 -11.82
C LYS A 155 7.53 -16.55 -12.61
N ASP A 156 7.77 -15.38 -13.22
CA ASP A 156 9.03 -15.14 -13.93
C ASP A 156 10.20 -15.15 -12.95
N LEU A 157 11.05 -16.14 -13.07
CA LEU A 157 12.20 -16.39 -12.19
C LEU A 157 13.30 -15.32 -12.29
N SER A 158 13.23 -14.44 -13.28
CA SER A 158 14.17 -13.31 -13.44
C SER A 158 13.77 -12.07 -12.64
N LEU A 159 12.52 -11.97 -12.18
CA LEU A 159 12.03 -10.87 -11.35
C LEU A 159 12.84 -10.74 -10.04
N GLY A 160 13.25 -9.53 -9.72
CA GLY A 160 14.06 -9.25 -8.53
C GLY A 160 15.54 -9.63 -8.67
N LYS A 161 15.99 -10.08 -9.84
CA LYS A 161 17.41 -10.36 -10.09
C LYS A 161 18.18 -9.03 -10.20
N LEU A 162 19.17 -8.85 -9.31
CA LEU A 162 20.09 -7.73 -9.39
C LEU A 162 20.97 -7.86 -10.63
N ILE A 163 21.04 -6.81 -11.43
CA ILE A 163 21.86 -6.72 -12.65
C ILE A 163 23.15 -5.94 -12.35
N GLU A 164 23.02 -4.80 -11.67
CA GLU A 164 24.12 -3.87 -11.41
C GLU A 164 23.94 -3.17 -10.07
N SER A 165 25.05 -2.86 -9.41
CA SER A 165 25.08 -2.06 -8.18
C SER A 165 26.25 -1.07 -8.22
N LYS A 166 25.98 0.19 -7.83
CA LYS A 166 26.95 1.27 -7.80
C LYS A 166 26.85 2.08 -6.49
N SER A 167 27.95 2.14 -5.75
CA SER A 167 28.07 2.97 -4.53
C SER A 167 28.62 4.38 -4.87
N PHE A 168 28.27 5.38 -4.04
CA PHE A 168 28.64 6.79 -4.19
C PHE A 168 29.25 7.35 -2.93
#